data_0bb135f95be26e70625355ce0a4da338
#
_entry.id   0bb135f95be26e70625355ce0a4da338
#
_cell.length_a   1.000
_cell.length_b   1.000
_cell.length_c   1.000
_cell.angle_alpha   90.00
_cell.angle_beta   90.00
_cell.angle_gamma   90.00
#
_symmetry.space_group_name_H-M   'P 1'
#
loop_
_entity.id
_entity.type
_entity.pdbx_description
1 polymer ?
#
loop_
_entity_poly.entity_id
_entity_poly.type
_entity_poly.pdbx_seq_one_letter_code
_entity_poly.pdbx_strand_id
1 'polypeptide(L)'
;MDNIFAVNLKNLRMEKGLNQTELAEKLFINKSMISSYEKGTRMPSLDVLMQLTFIFNVSVDYMLGVQRDEVEDKQKSIDISGLNDNQIKIIENLIDEFRDCNK
;
A
#
# COMPACT_ATOMS: atom_id res chain seq x y z
N MET A 1 16.19 8.22 -14.46
CA MET A 1 14.90 8.53 -14.00
C MET A 1 14.59 7.79 -12.72
N ASP A 2 13.99 8.45 -11.80
CA ASP A 2 13.77 7.84 -10.53
C ASP A 2 12.65 6.83 -10.59
N ASN A 3 12.85 5.77 -9.88
CA ASN A 3 11.86 4.73 -9.79
C ASN A 3 10.97 5.07 -8.59
N ILE A 4 9.69 5.29 -8.84
CA ILE A 4 8.78 5.67 -7.79
C ILE A 4 8.74 4.63 -6.67
N PHE A 5 8.77 3.36 -7.06
CA PHE A 5 8.78 2.32 -6.05
C PHE A 5 10.02 2.46 -5.15
N ALA A 6 11.16 2.72 -5.75
CA ALA A 6 12.40 2.82 -4.99
C ALA A 6 12.33 3.97 -3.99
N VAL A 7 11.80 5.09 -4.43
CA VAL A 7 11.69 6.26 -3.55
C VAL A 7 10.70 5.97 -2.42
N ASN A 8 9.57 5.39 -2.77
CA ASN A 8 8.56 5.09 -1.75
C ASN A 8 9.08 4.09 -0.74
N LEU A 9 9.76 3.07 -1.22
CA LEU A 9 10.29 2.07 -0.31
C LEU A 9 11.24 2.68 0.69
N LYS A 10 12.16 3.49 0.20
CA LYS A 10 13.13 4.10 1.10
C LYS A 10 12.44 5.01 2.11
N ASN A 11 11.51 5.81 1.64
CA ASN A 11 10.80 6.72 2.53
C ASN A 11 10.01 5.98 3.60
N LEU A 12 9.33 4.92 3.20
CA LEU A 12 8.54 4.16 4.16
C LEU A 12 9.45 3.47 5.17
N ARG A 13 10.57 2.95 4.69
CA ARG A 13 11.51 2.31 5.59
C ARG A 13 12.01 3.30 6.64
N MET A 14 12.37 4.48 6.16
CA MET A 14 12.90 5.48 7.07
C MET A 14 11.84 5.99 8.04
N GLU A 15 10.61 6.08 7.58
CA GLU A 15 9.54 6.49 8.47
C GLU A 15 9.32 5.50 9.59
N LYS A 16 9.59 4.24 9.31
CA LYS A 16 9.44 3.22 10.34
C LYS A 16 10.70 3.08 11.18
N GLY A 17 11.72 3.84 10.88
CA GLY A 17 12.95 3.76 11.65
C GLY A 17 13.75 2.51 11.42
N LEU A 18 13.58 1.89 10.25
CA LEU A 18 14.30 0.66 9.96
C LEU A 18 15.49 0.95 9.07
N ASN A 19 16.58 0.22 9.29
CA ASN A 19 17.66 0.29 8.34
C ASN A 19 17.46 -0.83 7.31
N GLN A 20 18.33 -0.87 6.31
CA GLN A 20 18.17 -1.84 5.24
C GLN A 20 18.27 -3.27 5.73
N THR A 21 19.16 -3.50 6.67
CA THR A 21 19.33 -4.84 7.20
C THR A 21 18.10 -5.29 7.96
N GLU A 22 17.52 -4.39 8.73
CA GLU A 22 16.33 -4.74 9.49
C GLU A 22 15.16 -5.05 8.59
N LEU A 23 15.01 -4.27 7.54
CA LEU A 23 13.92 -4.55 6.61
C LEU A 23 14.16 -5.87 5.89
N ALA A 24 15.39 -6.12 5.50
CA ALA A 24 15.70 -7.38 4.82
C ALA A 24 15.39 -8.56 5.72
N GLU A 25 15.65 -8.43 6.99
CA GLU A 25 15.36 -9.51 7.93
C GLU A 25 13.87 -9.76 8.02
N LYS A 26 13.09 -8.71 8.00
CA LYS A 26 11.64 -8.88 8.06
C LYS A 26 11.11 -9.59 6.82
N LEU A 27 11.80 -9.44 5.72
CA LEU A 27 11.36 -10.05 4.47
C LEU A 27 12.07 -11.38 4.18
N PHE A 28 12.99 -11.76 5.04
CA PHE A 28 13.76 -12.98 4.85
C PHE A 28 14.55 -12.97 3.54
N ILE A 29 15.13 -11.82 3.24
CA ILE A 29 16.00 -11.67 2.08
C ILE A 29 17.25 -10.97 2.55
N ASN A 30 18.22 -10.82 1.69
CA ASN A 30 19.46 -10.20 2.12
C ASN A 30 19.42 -8.69 1.89
N LYS A 31 20.33 -8.01 2.56
CA LYS A 31 20.37 -6.57 2.51
C LYS A 31 20.65 -6.04 1.13
N SER A 32 21.44 -6.75 0.35
CA SER A 32 21.77 -6.26 -0.97
C SER A 32 20.54 -6.19 -1.87
N MET A 33 19.55 -7.03 -1.60
CA MET A 33 18.31 -6.94 -2.37
C MET A 33 17.58 -5.66 -2.04
N ILE A 34 17.50 -5.31 -0.75
CA ILE A 34 16.87 -4.06 -0.36
C ILE A 34 17.61 -2.89 -1.01
N SER A 35 18.91 -2.93 -0.98
CA SER A 35 19.70 -1.87 -1.59
C SER A 35 19.39 -1.73 -3.06
N SER A 36 19.29 -2.86 -3.77
CA SER A 36 18.97 -2.82 -5.20
C SER A 36 17.59 -2.26 -5.46
N TYR A 37 16.62 -2.62 -4.60
CA TYR A 37 15.28 -2.07 -4.76
C TYR A 37 15.31 -0.56 -4.57
N GLU A 38 16.03 -0.08 -3.59
CA GLU A 38 16.04 1.35 -3.30
C GLU A 38 16.87 2.14 -4.33
N LYS A 39 17.76 1.47 -5.01
CA LYS A 39 18.50 2.11 -6.09
C LYS A 39 17.72 2.06 -7.39
N GLY A 40 16.67 1.30 -7.43
CA GLY A 40 15.88 1.17 -8.64
C GLY A 40 16.47 0.22 -9.66
N THR A 41 17.47 -0.58 -9.27
CA THR A 41 18.11 -1.48 -10.21
C THR A 41 17.40 -2.83 -10.24
N ARG A 42 16.48 -3.06 -9.34
CA ARG A 42 15.76 -4.33 -9.29
C ARG A 42 14.38 -4.08 -8.73
N MET A 43 13.41 -4.80 -9.23
CA MET A 43 12.05 -4.74 -8.69
C MET A 43 11.78 -6.00 -7.90
N PRO A 44 10.98 -5.93 -6.87
CA PRO A 44 10.69 -7.12 -6.08
C PRO A 44 9.72 -8.03 -6.80
N SER A 45 9.72 -9.28 -6.39
CA SER A 45 8.72 -10.22 -6.87
C SER A 45 7.38 -9.81 -6.25
N LEU A 46 6.32 -10.37 -6.77
CA LEU A 46 5.00 -10.08 -6.24
C LEU A 46 4.93 -10.46 -4.76
N ASP A 47 5.53 -11.56 -4.40
CA ASP A 47 5.56 -12.03 -3.04
C ASP A 47 6.16 -11.00 -2.11
N VAL A 48 7.34 -10.49 -2.48
CA VAL A 48 8.01 -9.50 -1.66
C VAL A 48 7.21 -8.20 -1.64
N LEU A 49 6.65 -7.83 -2.78
CA LEU A 49 5.86 -6.62 -2.85
C LEU A 49 4.67 -6.69 -1.90
N MET A 50 4.00 -7.82 -1.88
CA MET A 50 2.86 -7.98 -0.98
C MET A 50 3.29 -7.91 0.47
N GLN A 51 4.42 -8.49 0.79
CA GLN A 51 4.92 -8.41 2.16
C GLN A 51 5.26 -6.98 2.54
N LEU A 52 5.79 -6.22 1.59
CA LEU A 52 6.11 -4.83 1.86
C LEU A 52 4.85 -4.02 2.16
N THR A 53 3.80 -4.25 1.39
CA THR A 53 2.56 -3.53 1.64
C THR A 53 2.02 -3.86 3.01
N PHE A 54 2.19 -5.09 3.43
CA PHE A 54 1.71 -5.49 4.75
C PHE A 54 2.55 -4.84 5.85
N ILE A 55 3.86 -4.88 5.69
CA ILE A 55 4.75 -4.31 6.69
C ILE A 55 4.52 -2.82 6.85
N PHE A 56 4.33 -2.11 5.74
CA PHE A 56 4.17 -0.68 5.79
C PHE A 56 2.73 -0.22 5.81
N ASN A 57 1.81 -1.17 5.72
CA ASN A 57 0.38 -0.88 5.76
C ASN A 57 -0.02 0.13 4.69
N VAL A 58 0.41 -0.14 3.48
CA VAL A 58 0.06 0.69 2.32
C VAL A 58 -0.39 -0.23 1.21
N SER A 59 -1.02 0.35 0.21
CA SER A 59 -1.48 -0.44 -0.92
C SER A 59 -0.37 -0.63 -1.93
N VAL A 60 -0.57 -1.61 -2.80
CA VAL A 60 0.36 -1.80 -3.91
C VAL A 60 0.36 -0.55 -4.80
N ASP A 61 -0.81 0.03 -5.02
CA ASP A 61 -0.91 1.23 -5.81
C ASP A 61 -0.04 2.34 -5.24
N TYR A 62 -0.09 2.49 -3.93
CA TYR A 62 0.71 3.52 -3.29
C TYR A 62 2.20 3.25 -3.52
N MET A 63 2.62 1.99 -3.32
CA MET A 63 4.01 1.64 -3.49
C MET A 63 4.50 1.92 -4.89
N LEU A 64 3.66 1.68 -5.87
CA LEU A 64 4.04 1.83 -7.26
C LEU A 64 3.75 3.21 -7.82
N GLY A 65 3.13 4.06 -7.04
CA GLY A 65 2.86 5.40 -7.49
C GLY A 65 1.73 5.50 -8.49
N VAL A 66 0.82 4.54 -8.47
CA VAL A 66 -0.29 4.56 -9.41
C VAL A 66 -1.33 5.54 -8.90
N GLN A 67 -1.78 6.39 -9.79
CA GLN A 67 -2.77 7.37 -9.41
C GLN A 67 -4.07 7.06 -10.11
N ARG A 68 -5.10 6.88 -9.35
CA ARG A 68 -6.41 6.55 -9.90
C ARG A 68 -7.47 7.47 -9.34
N ASP A 69 -7.03 8.56 -8.81
CA ASP A 69 -7.90 9.41 -8.06
C ASP A 69 -9.05 9.95 -8.86
N GLU A 70 -8.82 10.40 -10.03
CA GLU A 70 -9.90 11.02 -10.75
C GLU A 70 -11.01 10.06 -11.00
N VAL A 71 -10.67 8.92 -11.50
CA VAL A 71 -11.67 7.96 -11.86
C VAL A 71 -12.36 7.45 -10.64
N GLU A 72 -11.59 7.15 -9.65
CA GLU A 72 -12.15 6.61 -8.47
C GLU A 72 -13.01 7.58 -7.76
N ASP A 73 -12.59 8.78 -7.68
CA ASP A 73 -13.35 9.78 -7.00
C ASP A 73 -14.70 9.92 -7.64
N LYS A 74 -14.75 9.96 -8.93
CA LYS A 74 -16.00 10.09 -9.58
C LYS A 74 -16.86 8.91 -9.35
N GLN A 75 -16.29 7.76 -9.45
CA GLN A 75 -17.04 6.58 -9.25
C GLN A 75 -17.58 6.47 -7.86
N LYS A 76 -16.76 6.79 -6.92
CA LYS A 76 -17.22 6.71 -5.57
C LYS A 76 -18.34 7.64 -5.31
N SER A 77 -18.22 8.81 -5.81
CA SER A 77 -19.27 9.77 -5.62
C SER A 77 -20.55 9.30 -6.23
N ILE A 78 -20.43 8.79 -7.42
CA ILE A 78 -21.60 8.35 -8.11
C ILE A 78 -22.23 7.20 -7.38
N ASP A 79 -21.43 6.29 -6.95
CA ASP A 79 -21.94 5.14 -6.23
C ASP A 79 -22.73 5.59 -5.04
N ILE A 80 -22.15 6.44 -4.28
CA ILE A 80 -22.80 6.90 -3.08
C ILE A 80 -24.08 7.62 -3.43
N SER A 81 -24.00 8.45 -4.41
CA SER A 81 -25.18 9.22 -4.75
C SER A 81 -26.22 8.35 -5.35
N GLY A 82 -25.81 7.36 -6.06
CA GLY A 82 -26.76 6.49 -6.68
C GLY A 82 -27.39 5.56 -5.71
N LEU A 83 -26.84 5.47 -4.52
CA LEU A 83 -27.37 4.57 -3.54
C LEU A 83 -28.40 5.29 -2.74
N ASN A 84 -29.39 4.60 -2.35
CA ASN A 84 -30.35 5.22 -1.48
C ASN A 84 -29.79 5.09 -0.08
N ASP A 85 -30.49 5.63 0.87
CA ASP A 85 -30.02 5.67 2.23
C ASP A 85 -29.77 4.29 2.77
N ASN A 86 -30.60 3.36 2.41
CA ASN A 86 -30.42 2.02 2.89
C ASN A 86 -29.13 1.44 2.43
N GLN A 87 -28.80 1.65 1.19
CA GLN A 87 -27.58 1.09 0.67
C GLN A 87 -26.39 1.72 1.32
N ILE A 88 -26.46 2.98 1.55
CA ILE A 88 -25.37 3.65 2.22
C ILE A 88 -25.22 3.10 3.63
N LYS A 89 -26.33 2.87 4.29
CA LYS A 89 -26.25 2.33 5.60
C LYS A 89 -25.68 0.94 5.62
N ILE A 90 -26.04 0.15 4.67
CA ILE A 90 -25.49 -1.18 4.59
C ILE A 90 -23.99 -1.14 4.43
N ILE A 91 -23.52 -0.26 3.59
CA ILE A 91 -22.10 -0.13 3.39
C ILE A 91 -21.43 0.31 4.68
N GLU A 92 -22.02 1.24 5.34
CA GLU A 92 -21.45 1.71 6.58
C GLU A 92 -21.43 0.63 7.63
N ASN A 93 -22.45 -0.17 7.67
CA ASN A 93 -22.49 -1.25 8.62
C ASN A 93 -21.42 -2.27 8.37
N LEU A 94 -21.17 -2.56 7.12
CA LEU A 94 -20.11 -3.47 6.79
C LEU A 94 -18.78 -2.95 7.25
N ILE A 95 -18.55 -1.70 7.02
CA ILE A 95 -17.33 -1.10 7.46
C ILE A 95 -17.24 -1.14 8.96
N ASP A 96 -18.33 -0.87 9.61
CA ASP A 96 -18.34 -0.91 11.05
C ASP A 96 -18.06 -2.29 11.56
N GLU A 97 -18.59 -3.28 10.94
CA GLU A 97 -18.35 -4.61 11.36
C GLU A 97 -16.94 -5.02 11.18
N PHE A 98 -16.35 -4.60 10.09
CA PHE A 98 -14.95 -4.85 9.92
C PHE A 98 -14.17 -4.19 11.00
N ARG A 99 -14.56 -3.00 11.36
CA ARG A 99 -13.83 -2.32 12.39
C ARG A 99 -14.12 -2.90 13.71
N ASP A 100 -15.34 -3.40 13.91
CA ASP A 100 -15.62 -3.98 15.14
C ASP A 100 -15.10 -5.23 15.22
N CYS A 101 -15.23 -5.79 14.20
CA CYS A 101 -14.74 -6.97 14.11
C CYS A 101 -13.55 -6.85 14.06
N ASN A 102 -13.50 -6.03 13.62
CA ASN A 102 -12.72 -5.28 13.50
C ASN A 102 -13.09 -4.04 13.96
N LYS A 103 -14.06 -3.70 14.33
CA LYS A 103 -14.29 -2.52 14.77
C LYS A 103 -14.48 -2.63 15.89
#